data_a5f5b34ca470e899e67f425c254ef926
#
_entry.id   a5f5b34ca470e899e67f425c254ef926
#
_cell.length_a   1.000
_cell.length_b   1.000
_cell.length_c   1.000
_cell.angle_alpha   90.00
_cell.angle_beta   90.00
_cell.angle_gamma   90.00
#
_symmetry.space_group_name_H-M   'P 1'
#
loop_
_entity.id
_entity.type
_entity.pdbx_description
1 polymer ?
#
loop_
_entity_poly.entity_id
_entity_poly.type
_entity_poly.pdbx_seq_one_letter_code
_entity_poly.pdbx_strand_id
1 'polypeptide(L)'
;MWLLEQGGNAFDAAVATALTLQVVEPSMAGPAGDAPIILYDSKADAVRVICGQGVAPQQANITAFRELGLNIVPGAGLLPLVVPGAFDALMLLLRDWGTMRPRDVLAPAIGHARNGYPIAARVVATIEALRDLSLIHI
;
A
#
# COMPACT_ATOMS: atom_id res chain seq x y z
N MET A 1 -18.15 4.22 0.34
CA MET A 1 -19.65 4.22 0.28
C MET A 1 -20.13 3.41 -0.92
N TRP A 2 -19.78 3.75 -2.16
CA TRP A 2 -20.29 3.07 -3.36
C TRP A 2 -20.28 1.52 -3.29
N LEU A 3 -19.18 0.89 -2.85
CA LEU A 3 -19.13 -0.58 -2.69
C LEU A 3 -20.12 -1.13 -1.65
N LEU A 4 -20.32 -0.40 -0.56
CA LEU A 4 -21.33 -0.79 0.46
C LEU A 4 -22.75 -0.70 -0.11
N GLU A 5 -23.03 0.30 -0.94
CA GLU A 5 -24.32 0.47 -1.65
C GLU A 5 -24.55 -0.63 -2.69
N GLN A 6 -23.47 -1.22 -3.22
CA GLN A 6 -23.51 -2.36 -4.16
C GLN A 6 -23.55 -3.73 -3.43
N GLY A 7 -23.71 -3.75 -2.12
CA GLY A 7 -23.83 -4.98 -1.32
C GLY A 7 -22.49 -5.57 -0.86
N GLY A 8 -21.38 -4.87 -1.05
CA GLY A 8 -20.09 -5.22 -0.45
C GLY A 8 -20.10 -5.02 1.07
N ASN A 9 -19.20 -5.68 1.76
CA ASN A 9 -19.02 -5.55 3.19
C ASN A 9 -17.91 -4.52 3.55
N ALA A 10 -17.65 -4.35 4.84
CA ALA A 10 -16.65 -3.41 5.34
C ALA A 10 -15.23 -3.75 4.84
N PHE A 11 -14.91 -5.02 4.66
CA PHE A 11 -13.60 -5.47 4.17
C PHE A 11 -13.41 -5.15 2.69
N ASP A 12 -14.45 -5.35 1.87
CA ASP A 12 -14.45 -4.93 0.46
C ASP A 12 -14.22 -3.42 0.33
N ALA A 13 -14.93 -2.64 1.15
CA ALA A 13 -14.80 -1.18 1.16
C ALA A 13 -13.42 -0.72 1.64
N ALA A 14 -12.83 -1.38 2.65
CA ALA A 14 -11.50 -1.08 3.14
C ALA A 14 -10.43 -1.34 2.08
N VAL A 15 -10.48 -2.50 1.41
CA VAL A 15 -9.55 -2.84 0.32
C VAL A 15 -9.67 -1.87 -0.84
N ALA A 16 -10.90 -1.54 -1.27
CA ALA A 16 -11.11 -0.56 -2.34
C ALA A 16 -10.60 0.83 -1.98
N THR A 17 -10.76 1.24 -0.72
CA THR A 17 -10.24 2.52 -0.23
C THR A 17 -8.72 2.53 -0.27
N ALA A 18 -8.05 1.48 0.23
CA ALA A 18 -6.61 1.36 0.22
C ALA A 18 -6.05 1.40 -1.23
N LEU A 19 -6.65 0.63 -2.14
CA LEU A 19 -6.24 0.61 -3.56
C LEU A 19 -6.50 1.96 -4.25
N THR A 20 -7.60 2.65 -3.89
CA THR A 20 -7.89 3.98 -4.42
C THR A 20 -6.88 5.01 -3.92
N LEU A 21 -6.49 4.95 -2.64
CA LEU A 21 -5.46 5.83 -2.07
C LEU A 21 -4.12 5.68 -2.78
N GLN A 22 -3.76 4.49 -3.24
CA GLN A 22 -2.54 4.27 -4.03
C GLN A 22 -2.54 5.04 -5.37
N VAL A 23 -3.72 5.40 -5.88
CA VAL A 23 -3.86 6.23 -7.08
C VAL A 23 -3.92 7.71 -6.73
N VAL A 24 -4.78 8.08 -5.76
CA VAL A 24 -5.07 9.50 -5.48
C VAL A 24 -4.10 10.14 -4.49
N GLU A 25 -3.30 9.34 -3.78
CA GLU A 25 -2.33 9.78 -2.78
C GLU A 25 -0.98 9.03 -2.95
N PRO A 26 -0.38 9.05 -4.16
CA PRO A 26 0.78 8.23 -4.49
C PRO A 26 2.04 8.59 -3.72
N SER A 27 2.09 9.78 -3.08
CA SER A 27 3.20 10.22 -2.26
C SER A 27 3.26 9.54 -0.88
N MET A 28 2.15 8.98 -0.42
CA MET A 28 2.01 8.39 0.92
C MET A 28 1.55 6.94 0.88
N ALA A 29 1.02 6.48 -0.24
CA ALA A 29 0.51 5.12 -0.40
C ALA A 29 1.00 4.52 -1.71
N GLY A 30 1.36 3.24 -1.69
CA GLY A 30 1.79 2.53 -2.89
C GLY A 30 1.63 1.02 -2.76
N PRO A 31 1.50 0.29 -3.88
CA PRO A 31 1.32 -1.15 -3.87
C PRO A 31 2.56 -1.91 -3.35
N ALA A 32 3.73 -1.27 -3.42
CA ALA A 32 4.99 -1.80 -2.92
C ALA A 32 5.32 -1.34 -1.48
N GLY A 33 4.38 -0.70 -0.80
CA GLY A 33 4.53 -0.27 0.59
C GLY A 33 4.17 -1.36 1.60
N ASP A 34 3.80 -0.91 2.78
CA ASP A 34 3.35 -1.75 3.88
C ASP A 34 1.87 -1.45 4.24
N ALA A 35 1.20 -2.44 4.80
CA ALA A 35 -0.18 -2.30 5.25
C ALA A 35 -0.44 -3.21 6.47
N PRO A 36 -0.10 -2.76 7.69
CA PRO A 36 -0.55 -3.46 8.88
C PRO A 36 -2.07 -3.29 9.02
N ILE A 37 -2.78 -4.42 9.11
CA ILE A 37 -4.23 -4.44 9.15
C ILE A 37 -4.68 -5.11 10.45
N ILE A 38 -5.57 -4.44 11.19
CA ILE A 38 -6.30 -5.02 12.31
C ILE A 38 -7.78 -5.06 11.96
N LEU A 39 -8.42 -6.19 12.18
CA LEU A 39 -9.83 -6.39 11.88
C LEU A 39 -10.53 -7.16 13.00
N TYR A 40 -11.82 -6.97 13.12
CA TYR A 40 -12.69 -7.80 13.94
C TYR A 40 -13.51 -8.74 13.05
N ASP A 41 -13.30 -10.03 13.26
CA ASP A 41 -14.05 -11.08 12.60
C ASP A 41 -15.28 -11.44 13.45
N SER A 42 -16.45 -10.92 13.07
CA SER A 42 -17.69 -11.12 13.82
C SER A 42 -18.20 -12.56 13.80
N LYS A 43 -17.77 -13.38 12.82
CA LYS A 43 -18.17 -14.81 12.77
C LYS A 43 -17.37 -15.64 13.76
N ALA A 44 -16.10 -15.29 13.96
CA ALA A 44 -15.20 -15.95 14.89
C ALA A 44 -15.19 -15.29 16.28
N ASP A 45 -15.87 -14.15 16.45
CA ASP A 45 -15.83 -13.29 17.64
C ASP A 45 -14.38 -12.99 18.07
N ALA A 46 -13.53 -12.61 17.14
CA ALA A 46 -12.11 -12.46 17.37
C ALA A 46 -11.49 -11.28 16.60
N VAL A 47 -10.52 -10.63 17.24
CA VAL A 47 -9.62 -9.69 16.57
C VAL A 47 -8.56 -10.48 15.81
N ARG A 48 -8.32 -10.09 14.56
CA ARG A 48 -7.28 -10.65 13.69
C ARG A 48 -6.32 -9.55 13.27
N VAL A 49 -5.09 -9.95 13.01
CA VAL A 49 -4.04 -9.05 12.48
C VAL A 49 -3.46 -9.67 11.21
N ILE A 50 -3.38 -8.89 10.16
CA ILE A 50 -2.62 -9.21 8.95
C ILE A 50 -1.41 -8.30 8.93
N CYS A 51 -0.22 -8.90 9.00
CA CYS A 51 1.04 -8.17 8.92
C CYS A 51 1.45 -8.01 7.45
N GLY A 52 1.04 -6.89 6.86
CA GLY A 52 1.43 -6.52 5.49
C GLY A 52 2.68 -5.63 5.43
N GLN A 53 3.57 -5.71 6.42
CA GLN A 53 4.81 -4.91 6.49
C GLN A 53 5.90 -5.68 5.78
N GLY A 54 5.98 -6.42 4.97
CA GLY A 54 7.10 -7.04 4.28
C GLY A 54 8.33 -7.34 5.15
N VAL A 55 9.09 -8.32 4.77
CA VAL A 55 10.32 -8.71 5.46
C VAL A 55 11.53 -8.03 4.85
N ALA A 56 12.56 -7.78 5.66
CA ALA A 56 13.84 -7.34 5.13
C ALA A 56 14.48 -8.46 4.30
N PRO A 57 15.21 -8.14 3.20
CA PRO A 57 15.99 -9.11 2.47
C PRO A 57 17.01 -9.82 3.39
N GLN A 58 17.26 -11.10 3.15
CA GLN A 58 18.17 -11.90 4.00
C GLN A 58 19.58 -11.29 4.13
N GLN A 59 20.05 -10.61 3.09
CA GLN A 59 21.35 -9.95 3.10
C GLN A 59 21.35 -8.58 3.82
N ALA A 60 20.19 -8.02 4.13
CA ALA A 60 20.06 -6.77 4.89
C ALA A 60 20.26 -7.02 6.39
N ASN A 61 21.49 -7.30 6.81
CA ASN A 61 21.87 -7.56 8.20
C ASN A 61 22.91 -6.54 8.68
N ILE A 62 23.10 -6.49 9.98
CA ILE A 62 23.99 -5.51 10.64
C ILE A 62 25.43 -5.57 10.07
N THR A 63 25.94 -6.75 9.80
CA THR A 63 27.31 -6.92 9.28
C THR A 63 27.43 -6.28 7.91
N ALA A 64 26.51 -6.56 6.99
CA ALA A 64 26.51 -5.98 5.65
C ALA A 64 26.43 -4.43 5.67
N PHE A 65 25.59 -3.86 6.55
CA PHE A 65 25.51 -2.40 6.68
C PHE A 65 26.80 -1.79 7.24
N ARG A 66 27.45 -2.46 8.20
CA ARG A 66 28.74 -2.02 8.77
C ARG A 66 29.87 -2.08 7.75
N GLU A 67 29.90 -3.10 6.92
CA GLU A 67 30.87 -3.23 5.83
C GLU A 67 30.74 -2.09 4.79
N LEU A 68 29.53 -1.54 4.63
CA LEU A 68 29.27 -0.34 3.83
C LEU A 68 29.58 0.97 4.58
N GLY A 69 30.13 0.91 5.79
CA GLY A 69 30.43 2.08 6.62
C GLY A 69 29.20 2.74 7.26
N LEU A 70 28.05 2.05 7.29
CA LEU A 70 26.79 2.58 7.81
C LEU A 70 26.56 2.10 9.25
N ASN A 71 26.20 3.03 10.14
CA ASN A 71 25.82 2.74 11.52
C ASN A 71 24.29 2.68 11.73
N ILE A 72 23.52 3.19 10.75
CA ILE A 72 22.05 3.17 10.73
C ILE A 72 21.59 2.80 9.32
N VAL A 73 20.38 2.28 9.20
CA VAL A 73 19.73 2.07 7.91
C VAL A 73 19.41 3.45 7.29
N PRO A 74 19.82 3.73 6.04
CA PRO A 74 19.48 5.00 5.38
C PRO A 74 17.97 5.18 5.27
N GLY A 75 17.51 6.44 5.33
CA GLY A 75 16.09 6.78 5.16
C GLY A 75 15.60 6.79 3.71
N ALA A 76 16.50 6.66 2.74
CA ALA A 76 16.17 6.70 1.31
C ALA A 76 17.14 5.83 0.48
N GLY A 77 16.77 5.57 -0.77
CA GLY A 77 17.55 4.74 -1.70
C GLY A 77 17.13 3.27 -1.66
N LEU A 78 18.00 2.38 -2.12
CA LEU A 78 17.71 0.95 -2.27
C LEU A 78 17.93 0.13 -0.98
N LEU A 79 18.82 0.58 -0.11
CA LEU A 79 19.22 -0.16 1.10
C LEU A 79 18.10 -0.35 2.15
N PRO A 80 17.18 0.61 2.35
CA PRO A 80 16.07 0.44 3.30
C PRO A 80 14.89 -0.37 2.74
N LEU A 81 14.93 -0.81 1.48
CA LEU A 81 13.82 -1.52 0.87
C LEU A 81 13.55 -2.86 1.57
N VAL A 82 12.27 -3.13 1.76
CA VAL A 82 11.74 -4.41 2.21
C VAL A 82 10.97 -5.09 1.08
N VAL A 83 10.71 -6.39 1.23
CA VAL A 83 9.84 -7.11 0.28
C VAL A 83 8.43 -6.49 0.38
N PRO A 84 7.81 -6.07 -0.74
CA PRO A 84 6.48 -5.48 -0.72
C PRO A 84 5.43 -6.38 -0.06
N GLY A 85 4.70 -5.85 0.92
CA GLY A 85 3.71 -6.63 1.68
C GLY A 85 2.26 -6.10 1.56
N ALA A 86 2.08 -4.84 1.17
CA ALA A 86 0.76 -4.19 1.16
C ALA A 86 -0.23 -4.88 0.23
N PHE A 87 0.16 -5.18 -1.00
CA PHE A 87 -0.73 -5.79 -1.98
C PHE A 87 -1.21 -7.17 -1.53
N ASP A 88 -0.29 -8.02 -1.06
CA ASP A 88 -0.63 -9.36 -0.56
C ASP A 88 -1.57 -9.30 0.65
N ALA A 89 -1.33 -8.37 1.58
CA ALA A 89 -2.19 -8.19 2.75
C ALA A 89 -3.62 -7.77 2.35
N LEU A 90 -3.76 -6.86 1.38
CA LEU A 90 -5.07 -6.45 0.87
C LEU A 90 -5.78 -7.59 0.13
N MET A 91 -5.06 -8.37 -0.66
CA MET A 91 -5.64 -9.54 -1.34
C MET A 91 -6.02 -10.64 -0.35
N LEU A 92 -5.22 -10.87 0.68
CA LEU A 92 -5.54 -11.78 1.77
C LEU A 92 -6.82 -11.36 2.51
N LEU A 93 -6.92 -10.07 2.85
CA LEU A 93 -8.12 -9.51 3.49
C LEU A 93 -9.36 -9.73 2.62
N LEU A 94 -9.26 -9.44 1.33
CA LEU A 94 -10.36 -9.63 0.39
C LEU A 94 -10.76 -11.10 0.22
N ARG A 95 -9.77 -12.00 0.13
CA ARG A 95 -9.99 -13.44 -0.05
C ARG A 95 -10.72 -14.06 1.15
N ASP A 96 -10.31 -13.71 2.37
CA ASP A 96 -10.74 -14.41 3.57
C ASP A 96 -12.00 -13.78 4.20
N TRP A 97 -12.21 -12.49 4.03
CA TRP A 97 -13.33 -11.75 4.64
C TRP A 97 -14.16 -10.93 3.67
N GLY A 98 -13.68 -10.67 2.45
CA GLY A 98 -14.45 -9.98 1.42
C GLY A 98 -15.57 -10.82 0.82
N THR A 99 -16.47 -10.17 0.12
CA THR A 99 -17.60 -10.79 -0.59
C THR A 99 -17.61 -10.46 -2.08
N MET A 100 -16.84 -9.44 -2.48
CA MET A 100 -16.78 -8.97 -3.87
C MET A 100 -15.54 -9.49 -4.59
N ARG A 101 -15.62 -9.49 -5.91
CA ARG A 101 -14.48 -9.90 -6.75
C ARG A 101 -13.42 -8.79 -6.81
N PRO A 102 -12.12 -9.11 -6.96
CA PRO A 102 -11.06 -8.13 -7.07
C PRO A 102 -11.31 -7.05 -8.13
N ARG A 103 -11.88 -7.42 -9.29
CA ARG A 103 -12.19 -6.44 -10.34
C ARG A 103 -13.22 -5.40 -9.93
N ASP A 104 -14.19 -5.80 -9.11
CA ASP A 104 -15.27 -4.91 -8.66
C ASP A 104 -14.73 -3.96 -7.58
N VAL A 105 -13.85 -4.47 -6.70
CA VAL A 105 -13.15 -3.71 -5.65
C VAL A 105 -12.13 -2.74 -6.26
N LEU A 106 -11.47 -3.09 -7.36
CA LEU A 106 -10.52 -2.23 -8.07
C LEU A 106 -11.19 -1.14 -8.93
N ALA A 107 -12.47 -1.28 -9.26
CA ALA A 107 -13.14 -0.39 -10.20
C ALA A 107 -13.03 1.11 -9.85
N PRO A 108 -13.16 1.56 -8.58
CA PRO A 108 -12.96 2.96 -8.22
C PRO A 108 -11.54 3.46 -8.51
N ALA A 109 -10.52 2.69 -8.12
CA ALA A 109 -9.12 3.04 -8.36
C ALA A 109 -8.82 3.16 -9.87
N ILE A 110 -9.28 2.20 -10.68
CA ILE A 110 -9.15 2.21 -12.14
C ILE A 110 -9.89 3.42 -12.73
N GLY A 111 -11.07 3.76 -12.20
CA GLY A 111 -11.83 4.93 -12.61
C GLY A 111 -11.04 6.22 -12.42
N HIS A 112 -10.45 6.43 -11.25
CA HIS A 112 -9.60 7.58 -10.97
C HIS A 112 -8.33 7.61 -11.83
N ALA A 113 -7.68 6.47 -12.03
CA ALA A 113 -6.49 6.39 -12.88
C ALA A 113 -6.79 6.73 -14.36
N ARG A 114 -7.95 6.34 -14.89
CA ARG A 114 -8.35 6.58 -16.28
C ARG A 114 -8.87 7.98 -16.52
N ASN A 115 -9.72 8.47 -15.63
CA ASN A 115 -10.49 9.70 -15.85
C ASN A 115 -9.84 10.91 -15.17
N GLY A 116 -8.79 10.70 -14.39
CA GLY A 116 -8.21 11.72 -13.54
C GLY A 116 -9.00 11.95 -12.25
N TYR A 117 -8.41 12.74 -11.38
CA TYR A 117 -8.98 13.14 -10.08
C TYR A 117 -8.39 14.50 -9.67
N PRO A 118 -9.07 15.28 -8.81
CA PRO A 118 -8.51 16.49 -8.25
C PRO A 118 -7.30 16.16 -7.36
N ILE A 119 -6.10 16.54 -7.81
CA ILE A 119 -4.87 16.29 -7.06
C ILE A 119 -4.71 17.30 -5.91
N ALA A 120 -4.32 16.83 -4.73
CA ALA A 120 -4.05 17.70 -3.61
C ALA A 120 -2.75 18.52 -3.82
N ALA A 121 -2.75 19.79 -3.43
CA ALA A 121 -1.60 20.69 -3.63
C ALA A 121 -0.29 20.12 -3.03
N ARG A 122 -0.37 19.43 -1.89
CA ARG A 122 0.80 18.79 -1.27
C ARG A 122 1.40 17.68 -2.13
N VAL A 123 0.58 16.93 -2.89
CA VAL A 123 1.05 15.89 -3.80
C VAL A 123 1.79 16.53 -4.96
N VAL A 124 1.27 17.62 -5.51
CA VAL A 124 1.96 18.42 -6.55
C VAL A 124 3.33 18.87 -6.07
N ALA A 125 3.38 19.48 -4.87
CA ALA A 125 4.64 19.93 -4.28
C ALA A 125 5.64 18.78 -4.07
N THR A 126 5.18 17.60 -3.66
CA THR A 126 6.03 16.41 -3.52
C THR A 126 6.57 15.94 -4.87
N ILE A 127 5.73 15.91 -5.91
CA ILE A 127 6.15 15.54 -7.28
C ILE A 127 7.22 16.52 -7.79
N GLU A 128 7.01 17.82 -7.58
CA GLU A 128 8.00 18.84 -7.96
C GLU A 128 9.31 18.68 -7.22
N ALA A 129 9.27 18.44 -5.91
CA ALA A 129 10.48 18.22 -5.09
C ALA A 129 11.27 16.96 -5.47
N LEU A 130 10.60 15.94 -6.00
CA LEU A 130 11.21 14.68 -6.42
C LEU A 130 11.52 14.63 -7.92
N ARG A 131 11.29 15.71 -8.65
CA ARG A 131 11.42 15.75 -10.11
C ARG A 131 12.78 15.25 -10.60
N ASP A 132 13.86 15.71 -9.99
CA ASP A 132 15.22 15.35 -10.41
C ASP A 132 15.50 13.87 -10.16
N LEU A 133 15.01 13.32 -9.05
CA LEU A 133 15.11 11.88 -8.76
C LEU A 133 14.28 11.04 -9.75
N SER A 134 13.10 11.52 -10.13
CA SER A 134 12.23 10.84 -11.10
C SER A 134 12.85 10.82 -12.51
N LEU A 135 13.54 11.87 -12.91
CA LEU A 135 14.17 11.98 -14.24
C LEU A 135 15.42 11.10 -14.39
N ILE A 136 16.07 10.69 -13.29
CA ILE A 136 17.23 9.80 -13.33
C ILE A 136 16.88 8.40 -13.87
N HIS A 137 15.64 7.98 -13.74
CA HIS A 137 15.15 6.64 -14.11
C HIS A 137 14.39 6.60 -15.44
N ILE A 138 14.24 7.71 -16.09
CA ILE A 138 13.63 7.86 -17.42
C ILE A 138 14.69 8.14 -18.47
#